data_80aa529b48fd3bddc2e562f0db683acb
#
_entry.id   80aa529b48fd3bddc2e562f0db683acb
#
_cell.length_a   1.000
_cell.length_b   1.000
_cell.length_c   1.000
_cell.angle_alpha   90.00
_cell.angle_beta   90.00
_cell.angle_gamma   90.00
#
_symmetry.space_group_name_H-M   'P 1'
#
loop_
_entity.id
_entity.type
_entity.pdbx_description
1 polymer ?
#
loop_
_entity_poly.entity_id
_entity_poly.type
_entity_poly.pdbx_seq_one_letter_code
_entity_poly.pdbx_strand_id
1 'polypeptide(L)'
;MQNILLLGAGRSATSLINYLKTNAEKEEWHIKIGDFDIKLAEEKAEGHPNTSFIQFDILNEIQTKDEIAKADLVISMLPARFHPKVATACVDLGKHMVTASYNSPEVNELSDIAKSKNTLILMECGLDPGIDHMTAMEAMDNIRKKGGKLTSFKSYTGGLVSPESDNNPWHYKFTWNPRNVVLAGQGTARFIRNGRYKYIPYHKLFGRYETIEVAGLGNFEGYPNRDSLAYRKIYGIEDIPTLIRGTFRKAGFCDAWDVFVQLGVTDDTYKMEGLDTMSKRDFINAFLKYDKSTSVEDKLCASLNFSKYSDVFKRLEWMGIFEDKKVPINEGSPAQVMQAIMEEKMSLDPDDKDMIVMQHQFEYELEGKKYQLDSSIVSVGDDQRETAMSKTVGWPLGIAIKNVLNGNIKLRGVQVPIKEEIYAPILAELQGMGVSFNEKETEIDF
;
A
#
# COMPACT_ATOMS: atom_id res chain seq x y z
N MET A 1 -31.42 7.23 -9.83
CA MET A 1 -30.00 7.12 -10.26
C MET A 1 -29.14 7.84 -9.23
N GLN A 2 -28.16 7.15 -8.62
CA GLN A 2 -27.27 7.69 -7.60
C GLN A 2 -25.99 8.22 -8.26
N ASN A 3 -25.50 9.38 -7.80
CA ASN A 3 -24.33 10.05 -8.37
C ASN A 3 -23.09 9.76 -7.53
N ILE A 4 -22.09 9.13 -8.12
CA ILE A 4 -20.80 8.84 -7.51
C ILE A 4 -19.76 9.81 -8.07
N LEU A 5 -19.07 10.55 -7.22
CA LEU A 5 -17.94 11.40 -7.60
C LEU A 5 -16.64 10.71 -7.23
N LEU A 6 -15.85 10.33 -8.22
CA LEU A 6 -14.52 9.77 -8.03
C LEU A 6 -13.48 10.86 -8.29
N LEU A 7 -12.63 11.14 -7.29
CA LEU A 7 -11.56 12.11 -7.33
C LEU A 7 -10.20 11.41 -7.38
N GLY A 8 -9.52 11.55 -8.50
CA GLY A 8 -8.24 10.90 -8.81
C GLY A 8 -8.40 9.65 -9.68
N ALA A 9 -7.85 9.70 -10.90
CA ALA A 9 -7.94 8.66 -11.93
C ALA A 9 -6.61 7.92 -12.15
N GLY A 10 -5.71 7.91 -11.15
CA GLY A 10 -4.40 7.29 -11.23
C GLY A 10 -4.41 5.77 -11.43
N ARG A 11 -3.22 5.17 -11.55
CA ARG A 11 -3.05 3.73 -11.86
C ARG A 11 -3.88 2.81 -10.94
N SER A 12 -3.88 3.06 -9.64
CA SER A 12 -4.60 2.23 -8.66
C SER A 12 -6.12 2.36 -8.74
N ALA A 13 -6.67 3.33 -9.48
CA ALA A 13 -8.11 3.51 -9.65
C ALA A 13 -8.69 2.68 -10.83
N THR A 14 -7.86 2.03 -11.65
CA THR A 14 -8.31 1.34 -12.87
C THR A 14 -9.36 0.27 -12.56
N SER A 15 -9.03 -0.70 -11.74
CA SER A 15 -9.95 -1.80 -11.41
C SER A 15 -11.17 -1.34 -10.60
N LEU A 16 -11.05 -0.27 -9.80
CA LEU A 16 -12.19 0.38 -9.17
C LEU A 16 -13.15 0.96 -10.21
N ILE A 17 -12.63 1.73 -11.17
CA ILE A 17 -13.45 2.35 -12.22
C ILE A 17 -14.14 1.27 -13.05
N ASN A 18 -13.45 0.20 -13.40
CA ASN A 18 -14.02 -0.92 -14.15
C ASN A 18 -15.10 -1.65 -13.34
N TYR A 19 -14.90 -1.86 -12.03
CA TYR A 19 -15.93 -2.40 -11.15
C TYR A 19 -17.17 -1.50 -11.11
N LEU A 20 -16.99 -0.18 -10.97
CA LEU A 20 -18.10 0.77 -10.95
C LEU A 20 -18.88 0.78 -12.28
N LYS A 21 -18.16 0.79 -13.42
CA LYS A 21 -18.77 0.74 -14.76
C LYS A 21 -19.58 -0.55 -14.95
N THR A 22 -19.01 -1.69 -14.60
CA THR A 22 -19.66 -3.01 -14.74
C THR A 22 -20.96 -3.10 -13.94
N ASN A 23 -21.04 -2.43 -12.80
CA ASN A 23 -22.22 -2.42 -11.95
C ASN A 23 -23.16 -1.23 -12.20
N ALA A 24 -22.76 -0.24 -12.98
CA ALA A 24 -23.45 1.06 -13.09
C ALA A 24 -24.90 0.95 -13.57
N GLU A 25 -25.19 0.11 -14.55
CA GLU A 25 -26.55 -0.10 -15.07
C GLU A 25 -27.44 -0.80 -14.04
N LYS A 26 -26.96 -1.90 -13.47
CA LYS A 26 -27.69 -2.72 -12.50
C LYS A 26 -28.02 -1.95 -11.21
N GLU A 27 -27.09 -1.15 -10.73
CA GLU A 27 -27.21 -0.40 -9.48
C GLU A 27 -27.73 1.03 -9.70
N GLU A 28 -28.08 1.41 -10.93
CA GLU A 28 -28.55 2.74 -11.32
C GLU A 28 -27.58 3.86 -10.92
N TRP A 29 -26.28 3.69 -11.18
CA TRP A 29 -25.26 4.69 -10.88
C TRP A 29 -24.91 5.57 -12.06
N HIS A 30 -24.56 6.83 -11.77
CA HIS A 30 -23.78 7.71 -12.64
C HIS A 30 -22.45 8.04 -11.99
N ILE A 31 -21.33 7.76 -12.68
CA ILE A 31 -19.98 7.93 -12.17
C ILE A 31 -19.36 9.17 -12.82
N LYS A 32 -19.06 10.20 -12.03
CA LYS A 32 -18.31 11.35 -12.48
C LYS A 32 -16.85 11.21 -12.04
N ILE A 33 -15.93 11.16 -13.00
CA ILE A 33 -14.48 11.00 -12.78
C ILE A 33 -13.83 12.38 -12.85
N GLY A 34 -13.20 12.81 -11.76
CA GLY A 34 -12.46 14.07 -11.66
C GLY A 34 -10.97 13.83 -11.46
N ASP A 35 -10.15 14.44 -12.32
CA ASP A 35 -8.70 14.45 -12.16
C ASP A 35 -8.14 15.82 -12.56
N PHE A 36 -6.95 16.17 -12.04
CA PHE A 36 -6.24 17.38 -12.46
C PHE A 36 -5.87 17.31 -13.95
N ASP A 37 -5.48 16.12 -14.42
CA ASP A 37 -5.32 15.80 -15.83
C ASP A 37 -6.65 15.35 -16.44
N ILE A 38 -7.31 16.25 -17.16
CA ILE A 38 -8.58 15.96 -17.83
C ILE A 38 -8.48 14.80 -18.83
N LYS A 39 -7.33 14.62 -19.50
CA LYS A 39 -7.14 13.55 -20.48
C LYS A 39 -7.15 12.18 -19.80
N LEU A 40 -6.56 12.10 -18.62
CA LEU A 40 -6.60 10.88 -17.82
C LEU A 40 -8.02 10.55 -17.35
N ALA A 41 -8.77 11.56 -16.91
CA ALA A 41 -10.17 11.38 -16.53
C ALA A 41 -11.04 10.93 -17.73
N GLU A 42 -10.82 11.53 -18.91
CA GLU A 42 -11.49 11.17 -20.16
C GLU A 42 -11.18 9.74 -20.59
N GLU A 43 -9.89 9.36 -20.62
CA GLU A 43 -9.44 7.99 -20.92
C GLU A 43 -10.11 6.97 -19.98
N LYS A 44 -10.15 7.26 -18.69
CA LYS A 44 -10.77 6.37 -17.71
C LYS A 44 -12.30 6.29 -17.84
N ALA A 45 -12.96 7.34 -18.27
CA ALA A 45 -14.39 7.32 -18.59
C ALA A 45 -14.67 6.44 -19.82
N GLU A 46 -13.82 6.47 -20.85
CA GLU A 46 -13.88 5.64 -22.09
C GLU A 46 -15.28 5.65 -22.75
N GLY A 47 -15.99 6.77 -22.73
CA GLY A 47 -17.29 6.91 -23.35
C GLY A 47 -18.40 5.97 -22.83
N HIS A 48 -18.22 5.36 -21.66
CA HIS A 48 -19.24 4.50 -21.05
C HIS A 48 -20.53 5.33 -20.74
N PRO A 49 -21.75 4.84 -21.06
CA PRO A 49 -22.97 5.65 -21.00
C PRO A 49 -23.29 6.22 -19.61
N ASN A 50 -22.88 5.53 -18.55
CA ASN A 50 -23.13 5.96 -17.18
C ASN A 50 -21.93 6.70 -16.56
N THR A 51 -21.00 7.22 -17.39
CA THR A 51 -19.84 7.96 -16.91
C THR A 51 -19.79 9.35 -17.51
N SER A 52 -19.20 10.27 -16.75
CA SER A 52 -18.78 11.60 -17.21
C SER A 52 -17.44 11.93 -16.58
N PHE A 53 -16.75 12.94 -17.13
CA PHE A 53 -15.45 13.35 -16.62
C PHE A 53 -15.36 14.87 -16.48
N ILE A 54 -14.48 15.31 -15.59
CA ILE A 54 -14.19 16.75 -15.39
C ILE A 54 -12.72 16.95 -15.08
N GLN A 55 -12.21 18.11 -15.49
CA GLN A 55 -10.97 18.61 -14.89
C GLN A 55 -11.28 19.06 -13.46
N PHE A 56 -10.56 18.50 -12.49
CA PHE A 56 -10.83 18.75 -11.07
C PHE A 56 -9.55 19.15 -10.34
N ASP A 57 -9.59 20.35 -9.73
CA ASP A 57 -8.52 20.81 -8.86
C ASP A 57 -9.01 20.90 -7.42
N ILE A 58 -8.51 20.02 -6.55
CA ILE A 58 -8.84 20.00 -5.12
C ILE A 58 -8.47 21.31 -4.39
N LEU A 59 -7.60 22.13 -4.96
CA LEU A 59 -7.24 23.43 -4.41
C LEU A 59 -8.29 24.50 -4.75
N ASN A 60 -9.16 24.26 -5.74
CA ASN A 60 -10.31 25.11 -6.02
C ASN A 60 -11.49 24.76 -5.09
N GLU A 61 -11.63 25.54 -4.02
CA GLU A 61 -12.64 25.27 -2.97
C GLU A 61 -14.11 25.38 -3.47
N ILE A 62 -14.36 26.29 -4.42
CA ILE A 62 -15.69 26.48 -5.00
C ILE A 62 -16.05 25.22 -5.79
N GLN A 63 -15.20 24.82 -6.72
CA GLN A 63 -15.40 23.61 -7.52
C GLN A 63 -15.55 22.37 -6.63
N THR A 64 -14.70 22.24 -5.60
CA THR A 64 -14.74 21.11 -4.67
C THR A 64 -16.10 20.99 -3.99
N LYS A 65 -16.64 22.10 -3.43
CA LYS A 65 -17.94 22.11 -2.78
C LYS A 65 -19.08 21.86 -3.76
N ASP A 66 -19.04 22.48 -4.93
CA ASP A 66 -20.08 22.37 -5.96
C ASP A 66 -20.18 20.93 -6.50
N GLU A 67 -19.06 20.26 -6.75
CA GLU A 67 -19.08 18.88 -7.26
C GLU A 67 -19.45 17.87 -6.16
N ILE A 68 -18.96 18.04 -4.94
CA ILE A 68 -19.35 17.19 -3.81
C ILE A 68 -20.85 17.34 -3.51
N ALA A 69 -21.40 18.55 -3.58
CA ALA A 69 -22.84 18.79 -3.32
C ALA A 69 -23.75 17.99 -4.26
N LYS A 70 -23.33 17.76 -5.52
CA LYS A 70 -24.08 17.02 -6.55
C LYS A 70 -23.99 15.50 -6.39
N ALA A 71 -23.03 15.01 -5.61
CA ALA A 71 -22.81 13.58 -5.40
C ALA A 71 -23.65 13.02 -4.25
N ASP A 72 -23.99 11.74 -4.30
CA ASP A 72 -24.54 10.97 -3.19
C ASP A 72 -23.42 10.35 -2.36
N LEU A 73 -22.31 9.98 -3.03
CA LEU A 73 -21.11 9.44 -2.41
C LEU A 73 -19.86 9.93 -3.14
N VAL A 74 -18.79 10.22 -2.40
CA VAL A 74 -17.50 10.65 -2.90
C VAL A 74 -16.44 9.57 -2.66
N ILE A 75 -15.67 9.26 -3.70
CA ILE A 75 -14.49 8.40 -3.61
C ILE A 75 -13.26 9.28 -3.71
N SER A 76 -12.37 9.20 -2.74
CA SER A 76 -11.11 9.95 -2.80
C SER A 76 -9.93 9.02 -3.05
N MET A 77 -9.38 9.09 -4.26
CA MET A 77 -8.14 8.42 -4.68
C MET A 77 -6.99 9.44 -4.87
N LEU A 78 -7.13 10.60 -4.26
CA LEU A 78 -6.14 11.67 -4.25
C LEU A 78 -4.93 11.32 -3.36
N PRO A 79 -3.81 12.05 -3.46
CA PRO A 79 -2.72 11.96 -2.49
C PRO A 79 -3.19 12.20 -1.04
N ALA A 80 -2.61 11.47 -0.08
CA ALA A 80 -3.04 11.40 1.32
C ALA A 80 -3.30 12.77 1.98
N ARG A 81 -2.46 13.78 1.69
CA ARG A 81 -2.58 15.15 2.23
C ARG A 81 -3.90 15.86 1.89
N PHE A 82 -4.64 15.38 0.89
CA PHE A 82 -5.88 16.01 0.44
C PHE A 82 -7.14 15.35 1.03
N HIS A 83 -7.04 14.16 1.61
CA HIS A 83 -8.22 13.49 2.20
C HIS A 83 -8.89 14.29 3.32
N PRO A 84 -8.18 14.99 4.23
CA PRO A 84 -8.84 15.82 5.23
C PRO A 84 -9.72 16.91 4.60
N LYS A 85 -9.27 17.54 3.51
CA LYS A 85 -10.04 18.57 2.80
C LYS A 85 -11.32 18.00 2.16
N VAL A 86 -11.23 16.84 1.52
CA VAL A 86 -12.41 16.15 0.93
C VAL A 86 -13.35 15.70 2.04
N ALA A 87 -12.84 15.08 3.11
CA ALA A 87 -13.64 14.60 4.23
C ALA A 87 -14.42 15.74 4.92
N THR A 88 -13.76 16.88 5.17
CA THR A 88 -14.39 18.06 5.74
C THR A 88 -15.53 18.54 4.85
N ALA A 89 -15.30 18.69 3.55
CA ALA A 89 -16.34 19.13 2.61
C ALA A 89 -17.51 18.13 2.54
N CYS A 90 -17.23 16.82 2.56
CA CYS A 90 -18.26 15.78 2.61
C CYS A 90 -19.10 15.86 3.89
N VAL A 91 -18.45 16.00 5.06
CA VAL A 91 -19.15 16.15 6.34
C VAL A 91 -19.99 17.43 6.36
N ASP A 92 -19.46 18.56 5.87
CA ASP A 92 -20.19 19.82 5.81
C ASP A 92 -21.46 19.71 4.98
N LEU A 93 -21.41 19.00 3.88
CA LEU A 93 -22.52 18.83 2.93
C LEU A 93 -23.38 17.57 3.21
N GLY A 94 -23.09 16.80 4.25
CA GLY A 94 -23.84 15.58 4.59
C GLY A 94 -23.67 14.46 3.56
N LYS A 95 -22.48 14.35 2.93
CA LYS A 95 -22.17 13.35 1.88
C LYS A 95 -21.25 12.26 2.42
N HIS A 96 -21.45 11.03 1.97
CA HIS A 96 -20.56 9.91 2.32
C HIS A 96 -19.22 10.01 1.57
N MET A 97 -18.15 9.55 2.19
CA MET A 97 -16.83 9.43 1.56
C MET A 97 -16.21 8.05 1.82
N VAL A 98 -15.57 7.49 0.80
CA VAL A 98 -14.81 6.22 0.91
C VAL A 98 -13.42 6.42 0.31
N THR A 99 -12.38 5.87 0.93
CA THR A 99 -11.00 5.90 0.42
C THR A 99 -10.18 4.70 0.90
N ALA A 100 -9.15 4.33 0.11
CA ALA A 100 -8.17 3.31 0.46
C ALA A 100 -7.07 3.80 1.41
N SER A 101 -6.97 5.11 1.63
CA SER A 101 -5.87 5.71 2.37
C SER A 101 -5.99 5.54 3.88
N TYR A 102 -4.85 5.55 4.56
CA TYR A 102 -4.77 5.56 6.02
C TYR A 102 -5.56 6.70 6.63
N ASN A 103 -6.25 6.40 7.74
CA ASN A 103 -6.93 7.41 8.55
C ASN A 103 -5.91 8.33 9.21
N SER A 104 -6.18 9.64 9.15
CA SER A 104 -5.35 10.65 9.81
C SER A 104 -6.05 11.22 11.05
N PRO A 105 -5.27 11.80 12.00
CA PRO A 105 -5.85 12.47 13.17
C PRO A 105 -6.90 13.53 12.79
N GLU A 106 -6.61 14.33 11.75
CA GLU A 106 -7.49 15.39 11.27
C GLU A 106 -8.84 14.86 10.75
N VAL A 107 -8.81 13.72 10.02
CA VAL A 107 -10.04 13.08 9.57
C VAL A 107 -10.77 12.46 10.75
N ASN A 108 -10.06 11.85 11.69
CA ASN A 108 -10.67 11.21 12.86
C ASN A 108 -11.43 12.19 13.75
N GLU A 109 -10.95 13.44 13.87
CA GLU A 109 -11.61 14.52 14.60
C GLU A 109 -13.00 14.88 14.04
N LEU A 110 -13.27 14.58 12.77
CA LEU A 110 -14.58 14.81 12.14
C LEU A 110 -15.64 13.79 12.57
N SER A 111 -15.28 12.72 13.31
CA SER A 111 -16.16 11.57 13.55
C SER A 111 -17.49 11.93 14.19
N ASP A 112 -17.50 12.77 15.24
CA ASP A 112 -18.74 13.10 15.96
C ASP A 112 -19.63 14.05 15.15
N ILE A 113 -19.04 14.99 14.41
CA ILE A 113 -19.79 15.86 13.51
C ILE A 113 -20.38 15.01 12.35
N ALA A 114 -19.62 14.10 11.80
CA ALA A 114 -20.10 13.20 10.75
C ALA A 114 -21.27 12.33 11.24
N LYS A 115 -21.21 11.78 12.47
CA LYS A 115 -22.34 11.06 13.09
C LYS A 115 -23.59 11.95 13.21
N SER A 116 -23.44 13.19 13.69
CA SER A 116 -24.57 14.11 13.86
C SER A 116 -25.25 14.48 12.55
N LYS A 117 -24.51 14.44 11.44
CA LYS A 117 -25.00 14.69 10.07
C LYS A 117 -25.37 13.42 9.31
N ASN A 118 -25.44 12.27 9.99
CA ASN A 118 -25.72 10.97 9.38
C ASN A 118 -24.76 10.60 8.23
N THR A 119 -23.50 11.06 8.30
CA THR A 119 -22.46 10.87 7.27
C THR A 119 -21.51 9.76 7.65
N LEU A 120 -21.09 8.94 6.68
CA LEU A 120 -20.03 7.96 6.82
C LEU A 120 -18.78 8.48 6.09
N ILE A 121 -17.66 8.47 6.78
CA ILE A 121 -16.31 8.62 6.19
C ILE A 121 -15.59 7.29 6.43
N LEU A 122 -15.51 6.45 5.39
CA LEU A 122 -14.85 5.13 5.46
C LEU A 122 -13.43 5.27 4.92
N MET A 123 -12.48 5.16 5.83
CA MET A 123 -11.05 5.19 5.56
C MET A 123 -10.49 3.76 5.49
N GLU A 124 -9.30 3.60 4.96
CA GLU A 124 -8.56 2.34 4.98
C GLU A 124 -9.30 1.18 4.29
N CYS A 125 -10.03 1.45 3.20
CA CYS A 125 -10.82 0.44 2.51
C CYS A 125 -10.16 -0.03 1.20
N GLY A 126 -8.86 -0.36 1.26
CA GLY A 126 -8.07 -0.85 0.13
C GLY A 126 -7.49 -2.24 0.38
N LEU A 127 -6.17 -2.39 0.13
CA LEU A 127 -5.42 -3.63 0.36
C LEU A 127 -4.72 -3.63 1.72
N ASP A 128 -3.75 -2.76 1.89
CA ASP A 128 -2.97 -2.47 3.10
C ASP A 128 -2.69 -0.96 3.13
N PRO A 129 -3.64 -0.22 3.73
CA PRO A 129 -4.71 -0.68 4.63
C PRO A 129 -6.01 -1.08 3.90
N GLY A 130 -6.67 -2.12 4.41
CA GLY A 130 -8.02 -2.52 3.96
C GLY A 130 -8.29 -4.02 4.08
N ILE A 131 -8.00 -4.81 3.05
CA ILE A 131 -8.17 -6.26 3.09
C ILE A 131 -7.42 -6.87 4.28
N ASP A 132 -6.24 -6.35 4.60
CA ASP A 132 -5.45 -6.77 5.77
C ASP A 132 -6.21 -6.62 7.10
N HIS A 133 -7.00 -5.54 7.25
CA HIS A 133 -7.84 -5.34 8.42
C HIS A 133 -9.04 -6.27 8.43
N MET A 134 -9.72 -6.37 7.28
CA MET A 134 -10.96 -7.14 7.13
C MET A 134 -10.72 -8.60 7.47
N THR A 135 -9.70 -9.18 6.88
CA THR A 135 -9.36 -10.60 7.07
C THR A 135 -8.74 -10.89 8.43
N ALA A 136 -7.93 -9.96 8.95
CA ALA A 136 -7.43 -10.08 10.32
C ALA A 136 -8.58 -10.07 11.34
N MET A 137 -9.55 -9.16 11.17
CA MET A 137 -10.70 -9.09 12.08
C MET A 137 -11.62 -10.31 11.96
N GLU A 138 -11.89 -10.78 10.73
CA GLU A 138 -12.66 -12.02 10.54
C GLU A 138 -12.01 -13.20 11.26
N ALA A 139 -10.70 -13.41 11.09
CA ALA A 139 -9.96 -14.46 11.78
C ALA A 139 -9.96 -14.28 13.31
N MET A 140 -9.71 -13.07 13.81
CA MET A 140 -9.75 -12.75 15.24
C MET A 140 -11.13 -12.98 15.84
N ASP A 141 -12.18 -12.56 15.16
CA ASP A 141 -13.55 -12.74 15.64
C ASP A 141 -13.96 -14.22 15.63
N ASN A 142 -13.51 -15.00 14.63
CA ASN A 142 -13.71 -16.44 14.61
C ASN A 142 -12.96 -17.16 15.74
N ILE A 143 -11.73 -16.76 16.04
CA ILE A 143 -10.96 -17.28 17.20
C ILE A 143 -11.70 -16.93 18.51
N ARG A 144 -12.15 -15.70 18.68
CA ARG A 144 -12.92 -15.26 19.87
C ARG A 144 -14.25 -15.98 20.03
N LYS A 145 -14.99 -16.20 18.93
CA LYS A 145 -16.26 -16.96 18.92
C LYS A 145 -16.06 -18.42 19.39
N LYS A 146 -14.89 -19.02 19.12
CA LYS A 146 -14.49 -20.35 19.62
C LYS A 146 -14.04 -20.34 21.12
N GLY A 147 -13.88 -19.16 21.72
CA GLY A 147 -13.32 -18.99 23.08
C GLY A 147 -11.80 -18.93 23.13
N GLY A 148 -11.15 -18.79 22.00
CA GLY A 148 -9.70 -18.68 21.89
C GLY A 148 -9.17 -17.32 22.38
N LYS A 149 -8.01 -17.33 23.03
CA LYS A 149 -7.28 -16.14 23.49
C LYS A 149 -6.06 -15.87 22.61
N LEU A 150 -6.07 -14.79 21.86
CA LEU A 150 -4.95 -14.39 21.01
C LEU A 150 -3.69 -14.07 21.82
N THR A 151 -2.55 -14.60 21.39
CA THR A 151 -1.23 -14.38 21.99
C THR A 151 -0.22 -13.78 21.01
N SER A 152 -0.43 -13.93 19.69
CA SER A 152 0.42 -13.35 18.66
C SER A 152 -0.41 -13.01 17.44
N PHE A 153 -0.11 -11.85 16.85
CA PHE A 153 -0.60 -11.48 15.52
C PHE A 153 0.53 -10.84 14.72
N LYS A 154 0.84 -11.44 13.58
CA LYS A 154 1.77 -10.88 12.60
C LYS A 154 1.06 -10.81 11.24
N SER A 155 1.22 -9.69 10.54
CA SER A 155 0.65 -9.47 9.21
C SER A 155 1.70 -8.89 8.29
N TYR A 156 1.90 -9.51 7.14
CA TYR A 156 2.84 -9.05 6.12
C TYR A 156 2.18 -9.00 4.77
N THR A 157 2.44 -7.92 4.02
CA THR A 157 1.91 -7.71 2.67
C THR A 157 3.03 -7.28 1.73
N GLY A 158 3.05 -7.83 0.52
CA GLY A 158 3.99 -7.43 -0.54
C GLY A 158 3.29 -7.24 -1.88
N GLY A 159 3.52 -6.08 -2.52
CA GLY A 159 3.32 -5.89 -3.94
C GLY A 159 4.61 -6.31 -4.66
N LEU A 160 4.54 -7.34 -5.49
CA LEU A 160 5.65 -8.06 -6.08
C LEU A 160 5.40 -8.25 -7.59
N VAL A 161 6.39 -8.79 -8.28
CA VAL A 161 6.22 -9.30 -9.66
C VAL A 161 5.83 -10.77 -9.61
N SER A 162 4.96 -11.22 -10.53
CA SER A 162 4.59 -12.63 -10.63
C SER A 162 5.79 -13.47 -11.10
N PRO A 163 5.83 -14.78 -10.79
CA PRO A 163 6.95 -15.64 -11.19
C PRO A 163 7.21 -15.66 -12.70
N GLU A 164 6.16 -15.54 -13.53
CA GLU A 164 6.26 -15.52 -14.99
C GLU A 164 6.86 -14.23 -15.55
N SER A 165 6.76 -13.12 -14.81
CA SER A 165 7.28 -11.79 -15.17
C SER A 165 8.54 -11.41 -14.38
N ASP A 166 9.05 -12.34 -13.56
CA ASP A 166 10.23 -12.13 -12.71
C ASP A 166 11.52 -12.36 -13.50
N ASN A 167 11.97 -11.31 -14.19
CA ASN A 167 13.09 -11.34 -15.14
C ASN A 167 14.26 -10.46 -14.73
N ASN A 168 14.39 -10.09 -13.46
CA ASN A 168 15.47 -9.26 -12.96
C ASN A 168 16.02 -9.72 -11.60
N PRO A 169 17.28 -9.40 -11.26
CA PRO A 169 17.91 -9.92 -10.04
C PRO A 169 17.36 -9.35 -8.73
N TRP A 170 16.52 -8.30 -8.79
CA TRP A 170 15.85 -7.74 -7.63
C TRP A 170 14.55 -8.48 -7.30
N HIS A 171 14.03 -9.30 -8.24
CA HIS A 171 12.74 -9.95 -8.11
C HIS A 171 11.64 -8.96 -7.78
N TYR A 172 11.72 -7.77 -8.40
CA TYR A 172 10.85 -6.63 -8.11
C TYR A 172 10.65 -5.73 -9.33
N LYS A 173 9.42 -5.28 -9.54
CA LYS A 173 9.05 -4.18 -10.45
C LYS A 173 8.05 -3.27 -9.75
N PHE A 174 7.95 -2.01 -10.19
CA PHE A 174 7.01 -1.05 -9.63
C PHE A 174 5.57 -1.37 -10.06
N THR A 175 4.77 -1.85 -9.12
CA THR A 175 3.35 -2.20 -9.32
C THR A 175 2.41 -1.07 -8.87
N TRP A 176 2.94 -0.08 -8.16
CA TRP A 176 2.23 1.09 -7.63
C TRP A 176 3.14 2.32 -7.68
N ASN A 177 2.87 3.33 -6.86
CA ASN A 177 3.61 4.61 -6.90
C ASN A 177 5.11 4.41 -6.56
N PRO A 178 6.03 4.60 -7.54
CA PRO A 178 7.47 4.42 -7.33
C PRO A 178 8.03 5.29 -6.21
N ARG A 179 7.52 6.52 -6.06
CA ARG A 179 7.94 7.42 -4.98
C ARG A 179 7.73 6.82 -3.61
N ASN A 180 6.57 6.22 -3.38
CA ASN A 180 6.26 5.60 -2.09
C ASN A 180 7.12 4.36 -1.83
N VAL A 181 7.60 3.68 -2.87
CA VAL A 181 8.55 2.56 -2.73
C VAL A 181 9.91 3.07 -2.31
N VAL A 182 10.43 4.13 -2.95
CA VAL A 182 11.74 4.71 -2.60
C VAL A 182 11.75 5.26 -1.17
N LEU A 183 10.63 5.83 -0.72
CA LEU A 183 10.46 6.36 0.63
C LEU A 183 9.94 5.32 1.64
N ALA A 184 9.79 4.05 1.22
CA ALA A 184 9.28 2.99 2.10
C ALA A 184 10.18 2.79 3.33
N GLY A 185 9.54 2.62 4.48
CA GLY A 185 10.25 2.40 5.73
C GLY A 185 10.82 3.64 6.40
N GLN A 186 10.67 4.84 5.83
CA GLN A 186 11.07 6.08 6.51
C GLN A 186 10.33 6.24 7.84
N GLY A 187 11.04 6.74 8.84
CA GLY A 187 10.60 6.77 10.22
C GLY A 187 11.09 5.57 11.03
N THR A 188 10.55 5.40 12.23
CA THR A 188 10.91 4.30 13.13
C THR A 188 9.79 3.26 13.13
N ALA A 189 10.12 2.01 12.78
CA ALA A 189 9.18 0.91 12.95
C ALA A 189 9.00 0.60 14.44
N ARG A 190 7.74 0.48 14.90
CA ARG A 190 7.36 0.27 16.29
C ARG A 190 6.44 -0.94 16.39
N PHE A 191 6.79 -1.91 17.22
CA PHE A 191 6.01 -3.13 17.42
C PHE A 191 6.24 -3.73 18.81
N ILE A 192 5.49 -4.77 19.15
CA ILE A 192 5.69 -5.53 20.38
C ILE A 192 5.95 -7.01 20.02
N ARG A 193 6.91 -7.63 20.69
CA ARG A 193 7.26 -9.05 20.52
C ARG A 193 7.54 -9.68 21.89
N ASN A 194 6.81 -10.73 22.24
CA ASN A 194 6.92 -11.43 23.50
C ASN A 194 6.89 -10.46 24.71
N GLY A 195 5.93 -9.53 24.71
CA GLY A 195 5.75 -8.53 25.74
C GLY A 195 6.79 -7.40 25.78
N ARG A 196 7.73 -7.37 24.82
CA ARG A 196 8.80 -6.35 24.77
C ARG A 196 8.60 -5.40 23.59
N TYR A 197 8.52 -4.10 23.85
CA TYR A 197 8.49 -3.07 22.81
C TYR A 197 9.78 -3.05 22.02
N LYS A 198 9.68 -2.94 20.72
CA LYS A 198 10.77 -2.86 19.77
C LYS A 198 10.65 -1.62 18.92
N TYR A 199 11.79 -0.99 18.66
CA TYR A 199 11.94 0.20 17.85
C TYR A 199 13.08 -0.04 16.87
N ILE A 200 12.81 0.07 15.56
CA ILE A 200 13.83 -0.06 14.54
C ILE A 200 13.87 1.26 13.76
N PRO A 201 14.93 2.08 13.94
CA PRO A 201 15.09 3.29 13.16
C PRO A 201 15.35 2.96 11.69
N TYR A 202 14.99 3.86 10.79
CA TYR A 202 15.03 3.65 9.35
C TYR A 202 16.35 3.05 8.83
N HIS A 203 17.48 3.60 9.24
CA HIS A 203 18.81 3.15 8.82
C HIS A 203 19.20 1.74 9.31
N LYS A 204 18.35 1.07 10.06
CA LYS A 204 18.55 -0.34 10.52
C LYS A 204 17.44 -1.26 10.04
N LEU A 205 16.45 -0.73 9.32
CA LEU A 205 15.22 -1.46 9.04
C LEU A 205 15.47 -2.66 8.13
N PHE A 206 16.13 -2.42 7.00
CA PHE A 206 16.31 -3.45 5.98
C PHE A 206 17.36 -4.51 6.36
N GLY A 207 18.25 -4.23 7.30
CA GLY A 207 19.14 -5.24 7.90
C GLY A 207 18.48 -6.06 9.04
N ARG A 208 17.17 -5.90 9.29
CA ARG A 208 16.44 -6.59 10.38
C ARG A 208 15.14 -7.23 9.89
N TYR A 209 15.19 -7.88 8.76
CA TYR A 209 14.10 -8.70 8.23
C TYR A 209 14.12 -10.12 8.83
N GLU A 210 13.01 -10.82 8.70
CA GLU A 210 12.85 -12.23 9.01
C GLU A 210 12.54 -13.00 7.73
N THR A 211 13.07 -14.21 7.61
CA THR A 211 12.67 -15.12 6.54
C THR A 211 11.36 -15.79 6.93
N ILE A 212 10.34 -15.61 6.10
CA ILE A 212 8.99 -16.13 6.34
C ILE A 212 8.60 -16.98 5.13
N GLU A 213 8.22 -18.22 5.41
CA GLU A 213 7.70 -19.13 4.39
C GLU A 213 6.23 -18.85 4.12
N VAL A 214 5.87 -18.71 2.85
CA VAL A 214 4.48 -18.67 2.38
C VAL A 214 4.20 -19.93 1.58
N ALA A 215 3.20 -20.68 2.01
CA ALA A 215 2.87 -21.98 1.42
C ALA A 215 2.68 -21.90 -0.10
N GLY A 216 3.41 -22.73 -0.84
CA GLY A 216 3.38 -22.77 -2.31
C GLY A 216 4.19 -21.69 -3.02
N LEU A 217 4.74 -20.69 -2.31
CA LEU A 217 5.51 -19.58 -2.89
C LEU A 217 6.96 -19.48 -2.39
N GLY A 218 7.33 -20.27 -1.38
CA GLY A 218 8.66 -20.29 -0.78
C GLY A 218 8.91 -19.13 0.19
N ASN A 219 10.19 -18.75 0.33
CA ASN A 219 10.64 -17.81 1.35
C ASN A 219 10.58 -16.35 0.88
N PHE A 220 10.18 -15.48 1.81
CA PHE A 220 10.15 -14.03 1.66
C PHE A 220 10.92 -13.37 2.80
N GLU A 221 11.43 -12.18 2.53
CA GLU A 221 11.97 -11.29 3.54
C GLU A 221 10.85 -10.39 4.07
N GLY A 222 10.51 -10.58 5.36
CA GLY A 222 9.50 -9.78 6.06
C GLY A 222 10.16 -8.78 7.01
N TYR A 223 9.95 -7.48 6.81
CA TYR A 223 10.43 -6.46 7.74
C TYR A 223 9.28 -5.65 8.32
N PRO A 224 9.36 -5.23 9.61
CA PRO A 224 8.32 -4.43 10.24
C PRO A 224 8.13 -3.10 9.54
N ASN A 225 6.87 -2.67 9.39
CA ASN A 225 6.54 -1.43 8.71
C ASN A 225 5.84 -0.47 9.68
N ARG A 226 6.29 0.79 9.73
CA ARG A 226 5.66 1.90 10.47
C ARG A 226 5.34 1.55 11.94
N ASP A 227 4.15 1.94 12.40
CA ASP A 227 3.68 1.79 13.77
C ASP A 227 2.62 0.70 13.89
N SER A 228 3.05 -0.53 14.21
CA SER A 228 2.13 -1.62 14.50
C SER A 228 1.34 -1.39 15.80
N LEU A 229 1.89 -0.63 16.76
CA LEU A 229 1.29 -0.45 18.08
C LEU A 229 -0.01 0.38 18.02
N ALA A 230 -0.15 1.25 17.03
CA ALA A 230 -1.35 2.05 16.82
C ALA A 230 -2.60 1.16 16.61
N TYR A 231 -2.42 -0.05 16.07
CA TYR A 231 -3.52 -0.97 15.77
C TYR A 231 -3.98 -1.82 16.95
N ARG A 232 -3.28 -1.81 18.08
CA ARG A 232 -3.68 -2.60 19.27
C ARG A 232 -5.11 -2.27 19.72
N LYS A 233 -5.40 -0.97 19.88
CA LYS A 233 -6.72 -0.49 20.28
C LYS A 233 -7.76 -0.68 19.17
N ILE A 234 -7.36 -0.49 17.92
CA ILE A 234 -8.24 -0.61 16.75
C ILE A 234 -8.78 -2.04 16.64
N TYR A 235 -7.92 -3.05 16.84
CA TYR A 235 -8.29 -4.47 16.77
C TYR A 235 -8.83 -5.05 18.09
N GLY A 236 -8.85 -4.25 19.19
CA GLY A 236 -9.24 -4.73 20.52
C GLY A 236 -8.31 -5.83 21.06
N ILE A 237 -7.00 -5.62 20.89
CA ILE A 237 -5.93 -6.54 21.31
C ILE A 237 -4.84 -5.79 22.11
N GLU A 238 -5.24 -4.87 22.99
CA GLU A 238 -4.33 -4.01 23.74
C GLU A 238 -3.28 -4.81 24.53
N ASP A 239 -3.66 -5.96 25.05
CA ASP A 239 -2.82 -6.81 25.91
C ASP A 239 -2.03 -7.88 25.15
N ILE A 240 -2.12 -7.92 23.81
CA ILE A 240 -1.43 -8.94 23.02
C ILE A 240 0.10 -8.83 23.20
N PRO A 241 0.79 -9.94 23.52
CA PRO A 241 2.24 -9.90 23.72
C PRO A 241 3.04 -9.75 22.42
N THR A 242 2.46 -10.13 21.27
CA THR A 242 3.14 -9.97 19.98
C THR A 242 2.19 -9.36 18.94
N LEU A 243 2.59 -8.22 18.39
CA LEU A 243 1.91 -7.55 17.26
C LEU A 243 2.93 -6.95 16.31
N ILE A 244 2.95 -7.43 15.07
CA ILE A 244 3.85 -6.97 14.01
C ILE A 244 3.04 -6.80 12.72
N ARG A 245 3.12 -5.62 12.10
CA ARG A 245 2.72 -5.40 10.71
C ARG A 245 3.97 -5.12 9.91
N GLY A 246 4.08 -5.71 8.73
CA GLY A 246 5.32 -5.67 7.96
C GLY A 246 5.09 -5.73 6.47
N THR A 247 6.19 -5.68 5.74
CA THR A 247 6.22 -5.72 4.28
C THR A 247 7.02 -6.92 3.82
N PHE A 248 6.51 -7.63 2.82
CA PHE A 248 7.21 -8.71 2.14
C PHE A 248 8.07 -8.21 0.97
N ARG A 249 9.23 -8.83 0.82
CA ARG A 249 10.08 -8.75 -0.36
C ARG A 249 10.62 -10.14 -0.71
N LYS A 250 11.05 -10.34 -1.96
CA LYS A 250 11.79 -11.56 -2.34
C LYS A 250 13.20 -11.53 -1.75
N ALA A 251 13.78 -12.73 -1.59
CA ALA A 251 15.10 -12.92 -0.99
C ALA A 251 16.21 -12.09 -1.66
N GLY A 252 16.99 -11.40 -0.86
CA GLY A 252 18.10 -10.54 -1.27
C GLY A 252 17.72 -9.11 -1.66
N PHE A 253 16.41 -8.77 -1.62
CA PHE A 253 15.96 -7.38 -1.83
C PHE A 253 16.43 -6.49 -0.68
N CYS A 254 16.17 -6.91 0.56
CA CYS A 254 16.44 -6.07 1.73
C CYS A 254 17.93 -5.75 1.87
N ASP A 255 18.84 -6.71 1.69
CA ASP A 255 20.27 -6.48 1.77
C ASP A 255 20.76 -5.48 0.69
N ALA A 256 20.24 -5.59 -0.53
CA ALA A 256 20.60 -4.66 -1.59
C ALA A 256 19.98 -3.26 -1.38
N TRP A 257 18.74 -3.20 -0.87
CA TRP A 257 18.10 -1.95 -0.55
C TRP A 257 18.76 -1.21 0.62
N ASP A 258 19.26 -1.95 1.60
CA ASP A 258 19.99 -1.38 2.74
C ASP A 258 21.20 -0.55 2.29
N VAL A 259 21.84 -0.92 1.18
CA VAL A 259 22.95 -0.12 0.59
C VAL A 259 22.48 1.29 0.24
N PHE A 260 21.32 1.44 -0.38
CA PHE A 260 20.77 2.76 -0.73
C PHE A 260 20.40 3.58 0.50
N VAL A 261 19.86 2.92 1.52
CA VAL A 261 19.53 3.56 2.80
C VAL A 261 20.79 4.02 3.54
N GLN A 262 21.80 3.15 3.65
CA GLN A 262 23.06 3.49 4.32
C GLN A 262 23.84 4.58 3.57
N LEU A 263 23.75 4.59 2.25
CA LEU A 263 24.38 5.63 1.43
C LEU A 263 23.67 6.98 1.53
N GLY A 264 22.36 6.99 1.84
CA GLY A 264 21.57 8.21 1.96
C GLY A 264 20.87 8.65 0.66
N VAL A 265 20.94 7.85 -0.41
CA VAL A 265 20.31 8.19 -1.70
C VAL A 265 18.76 8.09 -1.68
N THR A 266 18.18 7.66 -0.58
CA THR A 266 16.74 7.64 -0.33
C THR A 266 16.24 8.88 0.43
N ASP A 267 17.10 9.88 0.66
CA ASP A 267 16.74 11.12 1.34
C ASP A 267 15.95 12.05 0.41
N ASP A 268 14.86 12.61 0.93
CA ASP A 268 13.95 13.53 0.22
C ASP A 268 13.92 14.94 0.83
N THR A 269 14.78 15.22 1.78
CA THR A 269 14.70 16.44 2.58
C THR A 269 15.38 17.66 1.95
N TYR A 270 16.22 17.46 0.92
CA TYR A 270 16.95 18.54 0.23
C TYR A 270 17.04 18.29 -1.27
N LYS A 271 17.30 19.35 -2.03
CA LYS A 271 17.61 19.30 -3.47
C LYS A 271 19.12 19.20 -3.69
N MET A 272 19.49 18.45 -4.71
CA MET A 272 20.89 18.33 -5.15
C MET A 272 21.24 19.39 -6.18
N GLU A 273 22.49 19.85 -6.13
CA GLU A 273 23.08 20.75 -7.12
C GLU A 273 23.78 19.96 -8.24
N GLY A 274 23.85 20.53 -9.45
CA GLY A 274 24.64 20.02 -10.57
C GLY A 274 24.10 18.76 -11.25
N LEU A 275 22.84 18.38 -11.04
CA LEU A 275 22.23 17.20 -11.66
C LEU A 275 22.19 17.28 -13.20
N ASP A 276 22.18 18.49 -13.76
CA ASP A 276 22.16 18.73 -15.20
C ASP A 276 23.42 18.23 -15.93
N THR A 277 24.52 18.03 -15.21
CA THR A 277 25.80 17.50 -15.76
C THR A 277 26.24 16.17 -15.15
N MET A 278 25.54 15.70 -14.12
CA MET A 278 25.93 14.55 -13.32
C MET A 278 25.59 13.21 -14.02
N SER A 279 26.54 12.28 -14.05
CA SER A 279 26.27 10.89 -14.42
C SER A 279 25.69 10.09 -13.25
N LYS A 280 25.10 8.90 -13.53
CA LYS A 280 24.65 7.97 -12.47
C LYS A 280 25.83 7.58 -11.56
N ARG A 281 27.01 7.36 -12.13
CA ARG A 281 28.24 7.10 -11.39
C ARG A 281 28.62 8.26 -10.47
N ASP A 282 28.54 9.51 -10.99
CA ASP A 282 28.84 10.71 -10.20
C ASP A 282 27.83 10.89 -9.07
N PHE A 283 26.55 10.59 -9.31
CA PHE A 283 25.52 10.61 -8.31
C PHE A 283 25.87 9.69 -7.12
N ILE A 284 26.21 8.44 -7.36
CA ILE A 284 26.63 7.53 -6.29
C ILE A 284 27.92 8.01 -5.62
N ASN A 285 28.89 8.48 -6.42
CA ASN A 285 30.17 8.96 -5.92
C ASN A 285 30.03 10.19 -5.00
N ALA A 286 29.00 11.01 -5.19
CA ALA A 286 28.74 12.21 -4.38
C ALA A 286 28.46 11.86 -2.89
N PHE A 287 28.02 10.65 -2.61
CA PHE A 287 27.75 10.17 -1.24
C PHE A 287 28.92 9.39 -0.62
N LEU A 288 29.99 9.19 -1.37
CA LEU A 288 31.16 8.43 -0.94
C LEU A 288 32.30 9.36 -0.52
N LYS A 289 33.20 8.84 0.32
CA LYS A 289 34.40 9.59 0.71
C LYS A 289 35.19 10.00 -0.53
N TYR A 290 35.62 11.26 -0.58
CA TYR A 290 36.45 11.76 -1.67
C TYR A 290 37.77 11.01 -1.77
N ASP A 291 38.00 10.36 -2.89
CA ASP A 291 39.23 9.69 -3.28
C ASP A 291 39.27 9.59 -4.81
N LYS A 292 40.35 10.09 -5.43
CA LYS A 292 40.56 10.07 -6.88
C LYS A 292 41.19 8.77 -7.40
N SER A 293 41.79 7.99 -6.51
CA SER A 293 42.57 6.79 -6.88
C SER A 293 41.74 5.51 -6.89
N THR A 294 40.64 5.49 -6.14
CA THR A 294 39.79 4.31 -5.95
C THR A 294 38.54 4.42 -6.79
N SER A 295 38.13 3.34 -7.46
CA SER A 295 36.86 3.28 -8.24
C SER A 295 35.63 3.49 -7.35
N VAL A 296 34.53 3.97 -7.93
CA VAL A 296 33.27 4.17 -7.19
C VAL A 296 32.78 2.86 -6.59
N GLU A 297 32.89 1.77 -7.35
CA GLU A 297 32.53 0.42 -6.93
C GLU A 297 33.36 -0.04 -5.72
N ASP A 298 34.68 0.17 -5.75
CA ASP A 298 35.53 -0.22 -4.64
C ASP A 298 35.28 0.63 -3.39
N LYS A 299 35.05 1.94 -3.57
CA LYS A 299 34.71 2.83 -2.46
C LYS A 299 33.39 2.41 -1.81
N LEU A 300 32.36 2.10 -2.61
CA LEU A 300 31.05 1.67 -2.11
C LEU A 300 31.18 0.34 -1.35
N CYS A 301 31.82 -0.66 -1.95
CA CYS A 301 32.03 -1.96 -1.33
C CYS A 301 32.80 -1.86 -0.01
N ALA A 302 33.87 -1.06 0.02
CA ALA A 302 34.67 -0.85 1.23
C ALA A 302 33.90 -0.09 2.33
N SER A 303 33.11 0.93 1.96
CA SER A 303 32.36 1.75 2.92
C SER A 303 31.27 0.98 3.65
N LEU A 304 30.63 0.02 2.98
CA LEU A 304 29.52 -0.78 3.51
C LEU A 304 29.86 -2.26 3.74
N ASN A 305 31.16 -2.61 3.58
CA ASN A 305 31.73 -3.93 3.90
C ASN A 305 31.06 -5.10 3.18
N PHE A 306 30.88 -5.01 1.86
CA PHE A 306 30.43 -6.12 1.02
C PHE A 306 31.34 -6.33 -0.18
N SER A 307 31.29 -7.54 -0.77
CA SER A 307 32.14 -7.94 -1.89
C SER A 307 31.57 -7.55 -3.24
N LYS A 308 32.42 -7.16 -4.21
CA LYS A 308 32.06 -7.03 -5.63
C LYS A 308 31.51 -8.32 -6.27
N TYR A 309 31.77 -9.48 -5.65
CA TYR A 309 31.26 -10.77 -6.13
C TYR A 309 29.95 -11.18 -5.45
N SER A 310 29.44 -10.35 -4.52
CA SER A 310 28.18 -10.62 -3.82
C SER A 310 26.96 -10.43 -4.71
N ASP A 311 25.86 -11.06 -4.35
CA ASP A 311 24.59 -10.86 -5.04
C ASP A 311 24.02 -9.45 -4.81
N VAL A 312 24.39 -8.80 -3.71
CA VAL A 312 24.12 -7.37 -3.47
C VAL A 312 24.74 -6.54 -4.59
N PHE A 313 26.06 -6.71 -4.84
CA PHE A 313 26.74 -5.94 -5.89
C PHE A 313 26.14 -6.18 -7.28
N LYS A 314 25.83 -7.43 -7.64
CA LYS A 314 25.19 -7.77 -8.92
C LYS A 314 23.85 -7.04 -9.13
N ARG A 315 23.04 -6.89 -8.06
CA ARG A 315 21.79 -6.12 -8.11
C ARG A 315 22.05 -4.65 -8.35
N LEU A 316 23.02 -4.07 -7.67
CA LEU A 316 23.41 -2.66 -7.83
C LEU A 316 23.96 -2.40 -9.25
N GLU A 317 24.81 -3.27 -9.75
CA GLU A 317 25.36 -3.19 -11.11
C GLU A 317 24.25 -3.32 -12.17
N TRP A 318 23.35 -4.29 -12.00
CA TRP A 318 22.20 -4.45 -12.87
C TRP A 318 21.33 -3.20 -12.91
N MET A 319 21.15 -2.48 -11.79
CA MET A 319 20.42 -1.22 -11.73
C MET A 319 21.06 -0.12 -12.60
N GLY A 320 22.34 -0.26 -12.95
CA GLY A 320 23.07 0.69 -13.78
C GLY A 320 23.57 1.93 -13.03
N ILE A 321 23.64 1.87 -11.69
CA ILE A 321 24.07 3.01 -10.87
C ILE A 321 25.55 3.39 -11.07
N PHE A 322 26.33 2.53 -11.69
CA PHE A 322 27.75 2.75 -12.01
C PHE A 322 27.97 3.18 -13.47
N GLU A 323 26.91 3.44 -14.25
CA GLU A 323 27.03 3.86 -15.65
C GLU A 323 27.44 5.33 -15.74
N ASP A 324 28.28 5.66 -16.76
CA ASP A 324 28.67 7.03 -17.08
C ASP A 324 27.58 7.74 -17.94
N LYS A 325 26.33 7.29 -17.81
CA LYS A 325 25.16 7.91 -18.40
C LYS A 325 24.61 9.00 -17.49
N LYS A 326 24.13 10.09 -18.06
CA LYS A 326 23.50 11.18 -17.34
C LYS A 326 22.32 10.65 -16.48
N VAL A 327 22.14 11.24 -15.29
CA VAL A 327 20.95 11.00 -14.48
C VAL A 327 19.68 11.44 -15.23
N PRO A 328 18.54 10.75 -15.06
CA PRO A 328 17.35 11.00 -15.88
C PRO A 328 16.64 12.33 -15.61
N ILE A 329 16.97 13.03 -14.52
CA ILE A 329 16.35 14.31 -14.14
C ILE A 329 17.41 15.39 -13.92
N ASN A 330 17.03 16.65 -14.14
CA ASN A 330 17.94 17.81 -14.04
C ASN A 330 17.84 18.55 -12.70
N GLU A 331 16.82 18.27 -11.90
CA GLU A 331 16.62 18.81 -10.55
C GLU A 331 15.85 17.81 -9.69
N GLY A 332 16.12 17.80 -8.41
CA GLY A 332 15.42 16.92 -7.45
C GLY A 332 16.22 16.61 -6.21
N SER A 333 15.59 15.88 -5.30
CA SER A 333 16.24 15.28 -4.14
C SER A 333 16.99 13.99 -4.53
N PRO A 334 17.90 13.49 -3.66
CA PRO A 334 18.52 12.17 -3.86
C PRO A 334 17.51 11.08 -4.17
N ALA A 335 16.41 11.02 -3.39
CA ALA A 335 15.36 10.04 -3.58
C ALA A 335 14.63 10.18 -4.93
N GLN A 336 14.49 11.40 -5.48
CA GLN A 336 13.92 11.62 -6.81
C GLN A 336 14.87 11.15 -7.92
N VAL A 337 16.16 11.39 -7.78
CA VAL A 337 17.17 10.88 -8.71
C VAL A 337 17.18 9.35 -8.71
N MET A 338 17.20 8.74 -7.50
CA MET A 338 17.19 7.29 -7.37
C MET A 338 15.92 6.67 -7.96
N GLN A 339 14.75 7.27 -7.69
CA GLN A 339 13.49 6.86 -8.30
C GLN A 339 13.58 6.84 -9.83
N ALA A 340 14.05 7.93 -10.44
CA ALA A 340 14.15 8.04 -11.88
C ALA A 340 15.12 7.01 -12.49
N ILE A 341 16.26 6.71 -11.82
CA ILE A 341 17.18 5.65 -12.23
C ILE A 341 16.49 4.27 -12.18
N MET A 342 15.76 3.99 -11.11
CA MET A 342 15.07 2.71 -10.94
C MET A 342 13.94 2.51 -11.94
N GLU A 343 13.19 3.56 -12.27
CA GLU A 343 12.07 3.50 -13.22
C GLU A 343 12.51 3.05 -14.63
N GLU A 344 13.78 3.29 -15.01
CA GLU A 344 14.31 2.82 -16.30
C GLU A 344 14.33 1.29 -16.42
N LYS A 345 14.43 0.56 -15.30
CA LYS A 345 14.60 -0.91 -15.30
C LYS A 345 13.56 -1.67 -14.49
N MET A 346 12.87 -1.01 -13.59
CA MET A 346 11.88 -1.63 -12.70
C MET A 346 10.44 -1.29 -13.06
N SER A 347 10.17 -0.59 -14.15
CA SER A 347 8.80 -0.41 -14.64
C SER A 347 8.26 -1.73 -15.18
N LEU A 348 6.94 -1.94 -15.06
CA LEU A 348 6.27 -3.07 -15.69
C LEU A 348 6.28 -2.89 -17.20
N ASP A 349 6.63 -3.93 -17.93
CA ASP A 349 6.41 -4.04 -19.37
C ASP A 349 4.90 -4.28 -19.66
N PRO A 350 4.40 -4.06 -20.88
CA PRO A 350 2.97 -4.16 -21.18
C PRO A 350 2.31 -5.48 -20.78
N ASP A 351 3.03 -6.61 -20.95
CA ASP A 351 2.54 -7.96 -20.66
C ASP A 351 2.95 -8.48 -19.28
N ASP A 352 3.65 -7.66 -18.48
CA ASP A 352 4.05 -8.04 -17.14
C ASP A 352 2.85 -8.13 -16.20
N LYS A 353 2.87 -9.16 -15.39
CA LYS A 353 1.92 -9.37 -14.31
C LYS A 353 2.58 -9.13 -12.97
N ASP A 354 1.92 -8.36 -12.15
CA ASP A 354 2.28 -8.22 -10.75
C ASP A 354 1.61 -9.31 -9.90
N MET A 355 2.03 -9.37 -8.65
CA MET A 355 1.47 -10.29 -7.66
C MET A 355 1.37 -9.61 -6.30
N ILE A 356 0.25 -9.79 -5.63
CA ILE A 356 0.09 -9.49 -4.21
C ILE A 356 0.25 -10.78 -3.42
N VAL A 357 1.08 -10.74 -2.40
CA VAL A 357 1.16 -11.79 -1.37
C VAL A 357 0.90 -11.14 -0.03
N MET A 358 -0.08 -11.65 0.70
CA MET A 358 -0.38 -11.25 2.08
C MET A 358 -0.45 -12.51 2.95
N GLN A 359 0.12 -12.45 4.15
CA GLN A 359 0.01 -13.52 5.13
C GLN A 359 -0.21 -12.96 6.52
N HIS A 360 -1.21 -13.49 7.19
CA HIS A 360 -1.44 -13.34 8.61
C HIS A 360 -0.95 -14.60 9.34
N GLN A 361 -0.31 -14.40 10.48
CA GLN A 361 0.09 -15.47 11.38
C GLN A 361 -0.48 -15.15 12.77
N PHE A 362 -1.40 -15.97 13.24
CA PHE A 362 -1.98 -15.87 14.57
C PHE A 362 -1.47 -16.99 15.44
N GLU A 363 -1.19 -16.70 16.71
CA GLU A 363 -1.09 -17.72 17.73
C GLU A 363 -2.18 -17.44 18.78
N TYR A 364 -2.80 -18.50 19.28
CA TYR A 364 -3.85 -18.39 20.28
C TYR A 364 -3.93 -19.64 21.17
N GLU A 365 -4.47 -19.45 22.36
CA GLU A 365 -4.74 -20.51 23.32
C GLU A 365 -6.23 -20.86 23.31
N LEU A 366 -6.54 -22.14 23.25
CA LEU A 366 -7.91 -22.68 23.32
C LEU A 366 -7.90 -23.99 24.10
N GLU A 367 -8.72 -24.10 25.17
CA GLU A 367 -8.86 -25.29 25.98
C GLU A 367 -7.53 -25.87 26.50
N GLY A 368 -6.57 -24.99 26.84
CA GLY A 368 -5.26 -25.38 27.38
C GLY A 368 -4.26 -25.87 26.33
N LYS A 369 -4.58 -25.70 25.04
CA LYS A 369 -3.70 -26.00 23.91
C LYS A 369 -3.34 -24.70 23.20
N LYS A 370 -2.22 -24.71 22.49
CA LYS A 370 -1.76 -23.60 21.67
C LYS A 370 -1.88 -23.93 20.18
N TYR A 371 -2.41 -22.99 19.41
CA TYR A 371 -2.61 -23.13 17.98
C TYR A 371 -1.93 -22.00 17.22
N GLN A 372 -1.45 -22.32 16.03
CA GLN A 372 -1.05 -21.35 15.01
C GLN A 372 -2.04 -21.43 13.85
N LEU A 373 -2.56 -20.26 13.43
CA LEU A 373 -3.35 -20.10 12.20
C LEU A 373 -2.54 -19.23 11.24
N ASP A 374 -2.15 -19.80 10.13
CA ASP A 374 -1.59 -19.08 8.97
C ASP A 374 -2.70 -18.87 7.96
N SER A 375 -2.92 -17.61 7.57
CA SER A 375 -3.95 -17.22 6.60
C SER A 375 -3.30 -16.36 5.52
N SER A 376 -3.36 -16.80 4.25
CA SER A 376 -2.65 -16.13 3.16
C SER A 376 -3.51 -15.88 1.94
N ILE A 377 -3.27 -14.74 1.28
CA ILE A 377 -3.79 -14.41 -0.06
C ILE A 377 -2.62 -14.40 -1.05
N VAL A 378 -2.91 -14.89 -2.25
CA VAL A 378 -2.12 -14.65 -3.45
C VAL A 378 -3.06 -14.15 -4.54
N SER A 379 -2.79 -12.96 -5.07
CA SER A 379 -3.52 -12.40 -6.21
C SER A 379 -2.55 -12.05 -7.31
N VAL A 380 -2.84 -12.41 -8.55
CA VAL A 380 -2.01 -12.11 -9.73
C VAL A 380 -2.78 -11.16 -10.65
N GLY A 381 -2.08 -10.16 -11.19
CA GLY A 381 -2.62 -9.24 -12.17
C GLY A 381 -2.78 -9.90 -13.55
N ASP A 382 -3.51 -9.24 -14.43
CA ASP A 382 -3.67 -9.72 -15.82
C ASP A 382 -2.58 -9.11 -16.71
N ASP A 383 -2.29 -7.84 -16.53
CA ASP A 383 -1.32 -7.03 -17.27
C ASP A 383 -0.90 -5.79 -16.47
N GLN A 384 -0.17 -4.85 -17.10
CA GLN A 384 0.24 -3.61 -16.45
C GLN A 384 -0.90 -2.62 -16.12
N ARG A 385 -2.13 -2.83 -16.62
CA ARG A 385 -3.32 -1.98 -16.36
C ARG A 385 -4.21 -2.59 -15.27
N GLU A 386 -4.59 -3.86 -15.44
CA GLU A 386 -5.35 -4.67 -14.49
C GLU A 386 -4.40 -5.42 -13.55
N THR A 387 -3.59 -4.65 -12.83
CA THR A 387 -2.62 -5.20 -11.88
C THR A 387 -3.33 -5.82 -10.66
N ALA A 388 -2.70 -6.81 -10.03
CA ALA A 388 -3.16 -7.35 -8.75
C ALA A 388 -3.28 -6.24 -7.70
N MET A 389 -2.34 -5.27 -7.70
CA MET A 389 -2.41 -4.08 -6.86
C MET A 389 -3.67 -3.25 -7.12
N SER A 390 -3.99 -2.96 -8.39
CA SER A 390 -5.18 -2.19 -8.74
C SER A 390 -6.48 -2.91 -8.34
N LYS A 391 -6.54 -4.22 -8.57
CA LYS A 391 -7.68 -5.08 -8.19
C LYS A 391 -7.88 -5.09 -6.68
N THR A 392 -6.85 -5.42 -5.92
CA THR A 392 -6.94 -5.56 -4.46
C THR A 392 -7.11 -4.24 -3.72
N VAL A 393 -6.74 -3.10 -4.32
CA VAL A 393 -7.07 -1.76 -3.80
C VAL A 393 -8.47 -1.33 -4.24
N GLY A 394 -8.84 -1.55 -5.50
CA GLY A 394 -10.05 -0.99 -6.10
C GLY A 394 -11.33 -1.77 -5.82
N TRP A 395 -11.27 -3.10 -5.84
CA TRP A 395 -12.45 -3.94 -5.62
C TRP A 395 -13.09 -3.76 -4.23
N PRO A 396 -12.32 -3.80 -3.11
CA PRO A 396 -12.93 -3.58 -1.80
C PRO A 396 -13.59 -2.20 -1.67
N LEU A 397 -13.00 -1.16 -2.29
CA LEU A 397 -13.64 0.16 -2.38
C LEU A 397 -14.97 0.09 -3.13
N GLY A 398 -14.98 -0.50 -4.32
CA GLY A 398 -16.19 -0.64 -5.13
C GLY A 398 -17.30 -1.39 -4.42
N ILE A 399 -16.97 -2.48 -3.74
CA ILE A 399 -17.90 -3.28 -2.96
C ILE A 399 -18.42 -2.50 -1.75
N ALA A 400 -17.54 -1.77 -1.05
CA ALA A 400 -17.95 -0.91 0.07
C ALA A 400 -18.94 0.15 -0.37
N ILE A 401 -18.68 0.82 -1.50
CA ILE A 401 -19.56 1.83 -2.09
C ILE A 401 -20.94 1.24 -2.37
N LYS A 402 -21.00 0.07 -3.02
CA LYS A 402 -22.25 -0.66 -3.27
C LYS A 402 -23.03 -0.90 -1.98
N ASN A 403 -22.36 -1.39 -0.94
CA ASN A 403 -23.02 -1.69 0.34
C ASN A 403 -23.44 -0.43 1.11
N VAL A 404 -22.71 0.69 0.97
CA VAL A 404 -23.12 1.98 1.55
C VAL A 404 -24.34 2.52 0.85
N LEU A 405 -24.34 2.58 -0.48
CA LEU A 405 -25.44 3.12 -1.29
C LEU A 405 -26.71 2.28 -1.18
N ASN A 406 -26.58 0.95 -1.04
CA ASN A 406 -27.71 0.03 -0.84
C ASN A 406 -28.20 -0.02 0.63
N GLY A 407 -27.57 0.75 1.54
CA GLY A 407 -27.96 0.80 2.95
C GLY A 407 -27.61 -0.44 3.77
N ASN A 408 -26.76 -1.33 3.27
CA ASN A 408 -26.28 -2.50 4.00
C ASN A 408 -25.28 -2.10 5.10
N ILE A 409 -24.46 -1.05 4.85
CA ILE A 409 -23.59 -0.44 5.86
C ILE A 409 -24.32 0.77 6.47
N LYS A 410 -24.73 0.63 7.72
CA LYS A 410 -25.49 1.66 8.48
C LYS A 410 -24.62 2.49 9.42
N LEU A 411 -23.38 2.10 9.63
CA LEU A 411 -22.42 2.82 10.46
C LEU A 411 -22.22 4.25 9.97
N ARG A 412 -21.99 5.17 10.90
CA ARG A 412 -21.77 6.60 10.62
C ARG A 412 -20.56 7.11 11.42
N GLY A 413 -20.10 8.33 11.09
CA GLY A 413 -18.85 8.87 11.60
C GLY A 413 -17.66 8.39 10.77
N VAL A 414 -16.46 8.60 11.30
CA VAL A 414 -15.24 8.05 10.68
C VAL A 414 -15.11 6.58 11.09
N GLN A 415 -14.96 5.70 10.11
CA GLN A 415 -14.83 4.27 10.29
C GLN A 415 -13.63 3.75 9.52
N VAL A 416 -13.08 2.62 9.98
CA VAL A 416 -12.16 1.74 9.25
C VAL A 416 -12.80 0.35 9.17
N PRO A 417 -12.42 -0.53 8.22
CA PRO A 417 -13.19 -1.75 7.91
C PRO A 417 -12.90 -2.92 8.87
N ILE A 418 -13.07 -2.66 10.17
CA ILE A 418 -12.81 -3.64 11.25
C ILE A 418 -14.07 -4.24 11.87
N LYS A 419 -15.25 -3.79 11.46
CA LYS A 419 -16.52 -4.27 11.97
C LYS A 419 -17.18 -5.24 10.99
N GLU A 420 -17.80 -6.29 11.51
CA GLU A 420 -18.45 -7.35 10.73
C GLU A 420 -19.44 -6.80 9.70
N GLU A 421 -20.20 -5.74 10.05
CA GLU A 421 -21.10 -5.04 9.12
C GLU A 421 -20.39 -4.49 7.88
N ILE A 422 -19.08 -4.13 7.99
CA ILE A 422 -18.29 -3.62 6.88
C ILE A 422 -17.53 -4.77 6.21
N TYR A 423 -16.75 -5.55 6.98
CA TYR A 423 -15.84 -6.50 6.38
C TYR A 423 -16.55 -7.73 5.78
N ALA A 424 -17.62 -8.25 6.41
CA ALA A 424 -18.22 -9.49 5.96
C ALA A 424 -18.80 -9.42 4.52
N PRO A 425 -19.61 -8.39 4.14
CA PRO A 425 -20.10 -8.30 2.76
C PRO A 425 -18.99 -8.03 1.75
N ILE A 426 -17.92 -7.32 2.13
CA ILE A 426 -16.79 -7.05 1.24
C ILE A 426 -16.01 -8.34 0.98
N LEU A 427 -15.64 -9.08 2.02
CA LEU A 427 -14.90 -10.33 1.88
C LEU A 427 -15.68 -11.40 1.13
N ALA A 428 -16.99 -11.53 1.38
CA ALA A 428 -17.85 -12.48 0.67
C ALA A 428 -17.86 -12.23 -0.85
N GLU A 429 -17.94 -10.97 -1.29
CA GLU A 429 -17.93 -10.63 -2.72
C GLU A 429 -16.53 -10.78 -3.31
N LEU A 430 -15.47 -10.36 -2.61
CA LEU A 430 -14.08 -10.56 -3.03
C LEU A 430 -13.75 -12.03 -3.26
N GLN A 431 -14.27 -12.93 -2.40
CA GLN A 431 -14.13 -14.37 -2.58
C GLN A 431 -14.75 -14.83 -3.91
N GLY A 432 -15.95 -14.33 -4.25
CA GLY A 432 -16.59 -14.58 -5.54
C GLY A 432 -15.80 -14.03 -6.75
N MET A 433 -14.94 -13.05 -6.54
CA MET A 433 -14.06 -12.47 -7.55
C MET A 433 -12.65 -13.13 -7.59
N GLY A 434 -12.45 -14.22 -6.84
CA GLY A 434 -11.19 -14.97 -6.83
C GLY A 434 -10.15 -14.48 -5.80
N VAL A 435 -10.51 -13.55 -4.91
CA VAL A 435 -9.65 -13.13 -3.79
C VAL A 435 -10.09 -13.88 -2.54
N SER A 436 -9.42 -14.99 -2.25
CA SER A 436 -9.74 -15.84 -1.09
C SER A 436 -8.50 -16.13 -0.25
N PHE A 437 -8.73 -16.32 1.05
CA PHE A 437 -7.68 -16.74 1.97
C PHE A 437 -7.55 -18.25 2.02
N ASN A 438 -6.30 -18.72 1.95
CA ASN A 438 -5.96 -20.10 2.26
C ASN A 438 -5.53 -20.15 3.73
N GLU A 439 -6.28 -20.87 4.53
CA GLU A 439 -6.05 -21.00 5.96
C GLU A 439 -5.49 -22.38 6.32
N LYS A 440 -4.50 -22.38 7.20
CA LYS A 440 -3.93 -23.58 7.79
C LYS A 440 -3.81 -23.41 9.28
N GLU A 441 -4.57 -24.19 10.04
CA GLU A 441 -4.50 -24.24 11.50
C GLU A 441 -3.68 -25.46 11.95
N THR A 442 -2.77 -25.27 12.90
CA THR A 442 -1.87 -26.31 13.41
C THR A 442 -1.75 -26.17 14.93
N GLU A 443 -1.89 -27.28 15.66
CA GLU A 443 -1.56 -27.32 17.09
C GLU A 443 -0.03 -27.23 17.25
N ILE A 444 0.43 -26.36 18.13
CA ILE A 444 1.87 -26.13 18.39
C ILE A 444 2.18 -26.32 19.88
N ASP A 445 3.45 -26.61 20.18
CA ASP A 445 3.91 -26.74 21.56
C ASP A 445 3.97 -25.38 22.27
N PHE A 446 3.91 -25.40 23.62
CA PHE A 446 4.00 -24.20 24.46
C PHE A 446 5.40 -23.60 24.48
#